data_aca987d3357eab35dcd624b1afa3a81f
#
_entry.id   aca987d3357eab35dcd624b1afa3a81f
#
_cell.length_a   1.000
_cell.length_b   1.000
_cell.length_c   1.000
_cell.angle_alpha   90.00
_cell.angle_beta   90.00
_cell.angle_gamma   90.00
#
_symmetry.space_group_name_H-M   'P 1'
#
loop_
_entity.id
_entity.type
_entity.pdbx_description
1 polymer ?
#
loop_
_entity_poly.entity_id
_entity_poly.type
_entity_poly.pdbx_seq_one_letter_code
_entity_poly.pdbx_strand_id
1 'polypeptide(L)'
;MPPANPLDCNGAEMPYNRLRTALALFGKPPAELDPDDRQRVYAQAEREYRIEQLILESPQAVGVMVSAVELERAMQEVRGNYPDEEAFRLGLEAGGLDEGLLGQALARQCKVNTVLDKVDAAEPVEVSEVDIGIYYHAHFDKFQQPERRDAYHILISINEDFPENSRPKALERIAAIAEKLGRKPWQFGELAQRHSECPTAMRGGRIGLVRRGQLYPAIDAALFDLQPGQLSGVVETEIGFHVVFCKTIEPPHTLSLKKATPHIRNILAERIRESRRRLWIAGLMPGESTLVPARQAWPTGG
;
A
#
# COMPACT_ATOMS: atom_id res chain seq x y z
N MET A 1 -45.39 -27.81 5.16
CA MET A 1 -44.00 -27.52 4.81
C MET A 1 -43.59 -26.37 5.73
N PRO A 2 -42.55 -26.50 6.55
CA PRO A 2 -42.03 -25.35 7.28
C PRO A 2 -41.47 -24.32 6.28
N PRO A 3 -41.56 -23.02 6.56
CA PRO A 3 -40.98 -22.00 5.70
C PRO A 3 -39.46 -22.26 5.60
N ALA A 4 -38.93 -22.19 4.39
CA ALA A 4 -37.52 -22.28 4.12
C ALA A 4 -36.80 -21.26 5.01
N ASN A 5 -35.79 -21.73 5.72
CA ASN A 5 -34.95 -20.88 6.57
C ASN A 5 -34.31 -19.82 5.65
N PRO A 6 -34.54 -18.51 5.84
CA PRO A 6 -33.94 -17.47 4.99
C PRO A 6 -32.41 -17.40 5.05
N LEU A 7 -31.78 -18.33 5.79
CA LEU A 7 -30.33 -18.45 5.95
C LEU A 7 -29.69 -19.58 5.09
N ASP A 8 -30.49 -20.33 4.32
CA ASP A 8 -29.94 -21.27 3.33
C ASP A 8 -29.44 -20.49 2.11
N CYS A 9 -28.26 -19.89 2.25
CA CYS A 9 -27.50 -19.37 1.14
C CYS A 9 -27.14 -20.51 0.19
N ASN A 10 -27.82 -20.61 -0.95
CA ASN A 10 -27.49 -21.56 -1.99
C ASN A 10 -26.05 -21.28 -2.41
N GLY A 11 -25.13 -22.25 -2.26
CA GLY A 11 -23.68 -22.10 -2.53
C GLY A 11 -23.32 -21.64 -3.95
N ALA A 12 -24.33 -21.45 -4.82
CA ALA A 12 -24.21 -20.93 -6.18
C ALA A 12 -24.02 -19.39 -6.25
N GLU A 13 -24.36 -18.65 -5.18
CA GLU A 13 -24.40 -17.16 -5.24
C GLU A 13 -23.13 -16.45 -4.74
N MET A 14 -22.05 -17.16 -4.39
CA MET A 14 -20.88 -16.57 -3.75
C MET A 14 -19.53 -16.73 -4.49
N PRO A 15 -19.45 -16.92 -5.81
CA PRO A 15 -18.14 -17.13 -6.44
C PRO A 15 -17.23 -15.90 -6.26
N TYR A 16 -17.78 -14.69 -6.33
CA TYR A 16 -17.03 -13.45 -6.14
C TYR A 16 -16.45 -13.32 -4.72
N ASN A 17 -17.26 -13.57 -3.68
CA ASN A 17 -16.79 -13.51 -2.30
C ASN A 17 -15.69 -14.56 -2.04
N ARG A 18 -15.84 -15.76 -2.58
CA ARG A 18 -14.82 -16.82 -2.50
C ARG A 18 -13.52 -16.41 -3.21
N LEU A 19 -13.61 -15.87 -4.41
CA LEU A 19 -12.45 -15.38 -5.16
C LEU A 19 -11.76 -14.24 -4.42
N ARG A 20 -12.52 -13.22 -4.00
CA ARG A 20 -12.00 -12.08 -3.23
C ARG A 20 -11.29 -12.51 -1.96
N THR A 21 -11.90 -13.41 -1.18
CA THR A 21 -11.33 -13.91 0.08
C THR A 21 -10.08 -14.76 -0.18
N ALA A 22 -10.06 -15.59 -1.22
CA ALA A 22 -8.90 -16.39 -1.59
C ALA A 22 -7.71 -15.52 -1.99
N LEU A 23 -7.95 -14.51 -2.83
CA LEU A 23 -6.92 -13.56 -3.23
C LEU A 23 -6.41 -12.73 -2.04
N ALA A 24 -7.28 -12.31 -1.14
CA ALA A 24 -6.89 -11.54 0.05
C ALA A 24 -6.05 -12.36 1.05
N LEU A 25 -6.35 -13.63 1.26
CA LEU A 25 -5.67 -14.49 2.24
C LEU A 25 -4.41 -15.15 1.68
N PHE A 26 -4.44 -15.56 0.40
CA PHE A 26 -3.40 -16.42 -0.17
C PHE A 26 -2.79 -15.90 -1.47
N GLY A 27 -3.33 -14.83 -2.07
CA GLY A 27 -2.88 -14.30 -3.37
C GLY A 27 -3.14 -15.24 -4.55
N LYS A 28 -4.02 -16.24 -4.39
CA LYS A 28 -4.32 -17.28 -5.37
C LYS A 28 -5.82 -17.50 -5.51
N PRO A 29 -6.34 -17.91 -6.68
CA PRO A 29 -7.73 -18.26 -6.85
C PRO A 29 -8.08 -19.56 -6.08
N PRO A 30 -9.36 -19.78 -5.72
CA PRO A 30 -9.78 -20.96 -4.94
C PRO A 30 -9.41 -22.31 -5.56
N ALA A 31 -9.32 -22.40 -6.89
CA ALA A 31 -8.97 -23.63 -7.61
C ALA A 31 -7.52 -24.07 -7.36
N GLU A 32 -6.62 -23.13 -7.05
CA GLU A 32 -5.20 -23.39 -6.81
C GLU A 32 -4.86 -23.65 -5.34
N LEU A 33 -5.86 -23.55 -4.44
CA LEU A 33 -5.67 -23.78 -3.01
C LEU A 33 -5.78 -25.28 -2.68
N ASP A 34 -5.04 -25.70 -1.66
CA ASP A 34 -5.26 -27.03 -1.07
C ASP A 34 -6.65 -27.14 -0.41
N PRO A 35 -7.12 -28.35 -0.09
CA PRO A 35 -8.47 -28.56 0.45
C PRO A 35 -8.73 -27.81 1.75
N ASP A 36 -7.75 -27.76 2.65
CA ASP A 36 -7.90 -27.14 3.97
C ASP A 36 -8.00 -25.61 3.86
N ASP A 37 -7.11 -24.98 3.08
CA ASP A 37 -7.14 -23.53 2.83
C ASP A 37 -8.39 -23.13 2.05
N ARG A 38 -8.82 -23.96 1.09
CA ARG A 38 -10.09 -23.76 0.37
C ARG A 38 -11.29 -23.78 1.31
N GLN A 39 -11.33 -24.71 2.26
CA GLN A 39 -12.39 -24.77 3.26
C GLN A 39 -12.41 -23.52 4.15
N ARG A 40 -11.24 -23.03 4.55
CA ARG A 40 -11.08 -21.78 5.33
C ARG A 40 -11.60 -20.57 4.54
N VAL A 41 -11.25 -20.47 3.26
CA VAL A 41 -11.74 -19.41 2.36
C VAL A 41 -13.27 -19.47 2.27
N TYR A 42 -13.85 -20.64 2.06
CA TYR A 42 -15.31 -20.80 1.90
C TYR A 42 -16.05 -20.43 3.19
N ALA A 43 -15.56 -20.86 4.34
CA ALA A 43 -16.15 -20.49 5.63
C ALA A 43 -16.05 -18.97 5.92
N GLN A 44 -14.95 -18.34 5.51
CA GLN A 44 -14.78 -16.90 5.66
C GLN A 44 -15.68 -16.13 4.68
N ALA A 45 -15.70 -16.52 3.40
CA ALA A 45 -16.53 -15.89 2.37
C ALA A 45 -18.03 -15.97 2.72
N GLU A 46 -18.47 -17.11 3.27
CA GLU A 46 -19.85 -17.28 3.74
C GLU A 46 -20.19 -16.33 4.89
N ARG A 47 -19.27 -16.16 5.86
CA ARG A 47 -19.44 -15.19 6.95
C ARG A 47 -19.55 -13.77 6.43
N GLU A 48 -18.66 -13.38 5.51
CA GLU A 48 -18.66 -12.05 4.89
C GLU A 48 -19.95 -11.80 4.13
N TYR A 49 -20.39 -12.75 3.31
CA TYR A 49 -21.63 -12.64 2.56
C TYR A 49 -22.86 -12.49 3.48
N ARG A 50 -22.89 -13.21 4.60
CA ARG A 50 -23.96 -13.11 5.60
C ARG A 50 -23.99 -11.72 6.26
N ILE A 51 -22.82 -11.18 6.58
CA ILE A 51 -22.72 -9.81 7.12
C ILE A 51 -23.20 -8.80 6.08
N GLU A 52 -22.77 -8.92 4.82
CA GLU A 52 -23.25 -8.06 3.74
C GLU A 52 -24.78 -8.14 3.58
N GLN A 53 -25.36 -9.33 3.72
CA GLN A 53 -26.81 -9.53 3.68
C GLN A 53 -27.51 -8.74 4.80
N LEU A 54 -27.03 -8.86 6.04
CA LEU A 54 -27.58 -8.13 7.18
C LEU A 54 -27.49 -6.61 6.99
N ILE A 55 -26.37 -6.12 6.42
CA ILE A 55 -26.19 -4.72 6.09
C ILE A 55 -27.23 -4.27 5.07
N LEU A 56 -27.47 -5.06 4.01
CA LEU A 56 -28.43 -4.73 2.95
C LEU A 56 -29.89 -4.83 3.38
N GLU A 57 -30.20 -5.61 4.41
CA GLU A 57 -31.51 -5.72 5.04
C GLU A 57 -31.76 -4.66 6.11
N SER A 58 -30.73 -3.89 6.49
CA SER A 58 -30.83 -2.87 7.53
C SER A 58 -31.74 -1.69 7.10
N PRO A 59 -32.33 -0.97 8.07
CA PRO A 59 -33.07 0.26 7.77
C PRO A 59 -32.25 1.31 7.02
N GLN A 60 -30.93 1.33 7.23
CA GLN A 60 -30.02 2.27 6.58
C GLN A 60 -29.85 1.99 5.09
N ALA A 61 -30.11 0.76 4.64
CA ALA A 61 -30.08 0.38 3.23
C ALA A 61 -31.30 0.87 2.43
N VAL A 62 -32.36 1.29 3.12
CA VAL A 62 -33.57 1.78 2.45
C VAL A 62 -33.24 3.04 1.63
N GLY A 63 -33.62 2.99 0.35
CA GLY A 63 -33.41 4.09 -0.60
C GLY A 63 -31.97 4.22 -1.11
N VAL A 64 -31.05 3.33 -0.71
CA VAL A 64 -29.68 3.31 -1.25
C VAL A 64 -29.71 2.67 -2.64
N MET A 65 -29.27 3.43 -3.64
CA MET A 65 -29.14 3.01 -5.03
C MET A 65 -27.71 3.20 -5.49
N VAL A 66 -27.20 2.25 -6.27
CA VAL A 66 -25.88 2.33 -6.92
C VAL A 66 -26.11 2.94 -8.30
N SER A 67 -25.36 3.98 -8.62
CA SER A 67 -25.45 4.58 -9.96
C SER A 67 -24.69 3.73 -10.99
N ALA A 68 -25.12 3.83 -12.26
CA ALA A 68 -24.40 3.16 -13.36
C ALA A 68 -22.92 3.61 -13.46
N VAL A 69 -22.64 4.87 -13.11
CA VAL A 69 -21.26 5.42 -13.12
C VAL A 69 -20.40 4.78 -12.04
N GLU A 70 -20.93 4.56 -10.83
CA GLU A 70 -20.21 3.89 -9.75
C GLU A 70 -19.92 2.43 -10.09
N LEU A 71 -20.92 1.73 -10.68
CA LEU A 71 -20.74 0.35 -11.10
C LEU A 71 -19.69 0.24 -12.22
N GLU A 72 -19.76 1.12 -13.22
CA GLU A 72 -18.79 1.14 -14.32
C GLU A 72 -17.38 1.40 -13.81
N ARG A 73 -17.22 2.34 -12.86
CA ARG A 73 -15.91 2.59 -12.23
C ARG A 73 -15.38 1.36 -11.51
N ALA A 74 -16.23 0.67 -10.75
CA ALA A 74 -15.83 -0.55 -10.05
C ALA A 74 -15.43 -1.67 -11.04
N MET A 75 -16.14 -1.80 -12.16
CA MET A 75 -15.77 -2.73 -13.23
C MET A 75 -14.41 -2.39 -13.84
N GLN A 76 -14.14 -1.12 -14.12
CA GLN A 76 -12.87 -0.66 -14.67
C GLN A 76 -11.71 -0.84 -13.69
N GLU A 77 -11.92 -0.66 -12.39
CA GLU A 77 -10.91 -0.93 -11.37
C GLU A 77 -10.51 -2.42 -11.35
N VAL A 78 -11.48 -3.33 -11.43
CA VAL A 78 -11.18 -4.77 -11.50
C VAL A 78 -10.48 -5.12 -12.80
N ARG A 79 -10.98 -4.63 -13.94
CA ARG A 79 -10.39 -4.86 -15.27
C ARG A 79 -8.96 -4.32 -15.36
N GLY A 80 -8.66 -3.19 -14.74
CA GLY A 80 -7.33 -2.58 -14.69
C GLY A 80 -6.26 -3.38 -13.93
N ASN A 81 -6.64 -4.42 -13.18
CA ASN A 81 -5.69 -5.34 -12.53
C ASN A 81 -5.16 -6.42 -13.50
N TYR A 82 -5.66 -6.48 -14.72
CA TYR A 82 -5.25 -7.45 -15.73
C TYR A 82 -4.53 -6.73 -16.89
N PRO A 83 -3.54 -7.38 -17.51
CA PRO A 83 -2.75 -6.77 -18.58
C PRO A 83 -3.56 -6.50 -19.87
N ASP A 84 -4.58 -7.33 -20.13
CA ASP A 84 -5.44 -7.24 -21.30
C ASP A 84 -6.81 -7.91 -21.06
N GLU A 85 -7.72 -7.79 -22.02
CA GLU A 85 -9.08 -8.31 -21.97
C GLU A 85 -9.16 -9.84 -21.92
N GLU A 86 -8.23 -10.52 -22.58
CA GLU A 86 -8.16 -11.99 -22.57
C GLU A 86 -7.76 -12.50 -21.19
N ALA A 87 -6.74 -11.89 -20.57
CA ALA A 87 -6.32 -12.21 -19.21
C ALA A 87 -7.44 -11.93 -18.18
N PHE A 88 -8.18 -10.84 -18.37
CA PHE A 88 -9.36 -10.53 -17.54
C PHE A 88 -10.42 -11.64 -17.64
N ARG A 89 -10.81 -12.03 -18.86
CA ARG A 89 -11.83 -13.08 -19.10
C ARG A 89 -11.38 -14.42 -18.48
N LEU A 90 -10.14 -14.83 -18.72
CA LEU A 90 -9.59 -16.06 -18.15
C LEU A 90 -9.52 -16.01 -16.62
N GLY A 91 -9.19 -14.86 -16.04
CA GLY A 91 -9.18 -14.67 -14.59
C GLY A 91 -10.58 -14.81 -13.97
N LEU A 92 -11.60 -14.30 -14.62
CA LEU A 92 -12.99 -14.49 -14.19
C LEU A 92 -13.41 -15.96 -14.25
N GLU A 93 -13.17 -16.63 -15.39
CA GLU A 93 -13.49 -18.04 -15.58
C GLU A 93 -12.81 -18.94 -14.51
N ALA A 94 -11.53 -18.67 -14.21
CA ALA A 94 -10.79 -19.39 -13.16
C ALA A 94 -11.41 -19.18 -11.76
N GLY A 95 -12.06 -18.03 -11.54
CA GLY A 95 -12.82 -17.71 -10.32
C GLY A 95 -14.27 -18.24 -10.33
N GLY A 96 -14.72 -18.87 -11.41
CA GLY A 96 -16.11 -19.31 -11.58
C GLY A 96 -17.08 -18.16 -11.83
N LEU A 97 -16.60 -17.06 -12.43
CA LEU A 97 -17.33 -15.85 -12.73
C LEU A 97 -17.44 -15.59 -14.24
N ASP A 98 -18.44 -14.86 -14.63
CA ASP A 98 -18.53 -14.13 -15.88
C ASP A 98 -18.70 -12.62 -15.59
N GLU A 99 -18.71 -11.77 -16.62
CA GLU A 99 -18.88 -10.33 -16.44
C GLU A 99 -20.25 -9.97 -15.83
N GLY A 100 -21.29 -10.74 -16.12
CA GLY A 100 -22.63 -10.52 -15.57
C GLY A 100 -22.66 -10.78 -14.06
N LEU A 101 -22.10 -11.90 -13.63
CA LEU A 101 -21.98 -12.26 -12.21
C LEU A 101 -21.05 -11.28 -11.47
N LEU A 102 -19.95 -10.89 -12.10
CA LEU A 102 -19.07 -9.85 -11.54
C LEU A 102 -19.83 -8.53 -11.37
N GLY A 103 -20.58 -8.08 -12.38
CA GLY A 103 -21.37 -6.86 -12.31
C GLY A 103 -22.38 -6.88 -11.18
N GLN A 104 -23.09 -8.00 -10.98
CA GLN A 104 -24.02 -8.17 -9.86
C GLN A 104 -23.32 -8.12 -8.51
N ALA A 105 -22.17 -8.80 -8.39
CA ALA A 105 -21.39 -8.80 -7.16
C ALA A 105 -20.85 -7.41 -6.82
N LEU A 106 -20.33 -6.68 -7.82
CA LEU A 106 -19.85 -5.30 -7.64
C LEU A 106 -20.98 -4.33 -7.30
N ALA A 107 -22.16 -4.46 -7.93
CA ALA A 107 -23.34 -3.67 -7.56
C ALA A 107 -23.73 -3.89 -6.10
N ARG A 108 -23.72 -5.15 -5.64
CA ARG A 108 -23.94 -5.52 -4.24
C ARG A 108 -22.88 -4.88 -3.33
N GLN A 109 -21.60 -5.01 -3.68
CA GLN A 109 -20.49 -4.43 -2.92
C GLN A 109 -20.60 -2.90 -2.83
N CYS A 110 -20.86 -2.22 -3.94
CA CYS A 110 -21.07 -0.76 -3.97
C CYS A 110 -22.22 -0.36 -3.06
N LYS A 111 -23.33 -1.11 -3.09
CA LYS A 111 -24.47 -0.85 -2.21
C LYS A 111 -24.11 -1.00 -0.72
N VAL A 112 -23.39 -2.07 -0.37
CA VAL A 112 -22.88 -2.28 0.99
C VAL A 112 -21.99 -1.10 1.43
N ASN A 113 -21.04 -0.70 0.60
CA ASN A 113 -20.16 0.43 0.89
C ASN A 113 -20.94 1.72 1.11
N THR A 114 -21.92 2.03 0.25
CA THR A 114 -22.77 3.22 0.38
C THR A 114 -23.59 3.20 1.68
N VAL A 115 -24.07 2.02 2.11
CA VAL A 115 -24.77 1.88 3.40
C VAL A 115 -23.81 2.16 4.56
N LEU A 116 -22.61 1.61 4.52
CA LEU A 116 -21.58 1.86 5.55
C LEU A 116 -21.16 3.33 5.61
N ASP A 117 -21.00 3.98 4.45
CA ASP A 117 -20.72 5.42 4.39
C ASP A 117 -21.85 6.26 4.98
N LYS A 118 -23.11 5.85 4.75
CA LYS A 118 -24.29 6.49 5.38
C LYS A 118 -24.32 6.32 6.89
N VAL A 119 -23.91 5.14 7.39
CA VAL A 119 -23.77 4.89 8.84
C VAL A 119 -22.68 5.77 9.44
N ASP A 120 -21.52 5.89 8.76
CA ASP A 120 -20.44 6.74 9.22
C ASP A 120 -20.80 8.23 9.20
N ALA A 121 -21.57 8.67 8.20
CA ALA A 121 -22.01 10.06 8.08
C ALA A 121 -23.09 10.45 9.11
N ALA A 122 -23.80 9.48 9.68
CA ALA A 122 -24.87 9.73 10.65
C ALA A 122 -24.35 10.39 11.94
N GLU A 123 -23.12 10.11 12.32
CA GLU A 123 -22.50 10.70 13.52
C GLU A 123 -21.10 11.25 13.19
N PRO A 124 -20.89 12.56 13.22
CA PRO A 124 -19.56 13.15 13.06
C PRO A 124 -18.56 12.57 14.06
N VAL A 125 -17.34 12.32 13.57
CA VAL A 125 -16.27 11.84 14.43
C VAL A 125 -15.50 13.05 14.97
N GLU A 126 -15.54 13.24 16.26
CA GLU A 126 -14.73 14.23 16.96
C GLU A 126 -13.51 13.55 17.58
N VAL A 127 -12.32 14.04 17.25
CA VAL A 127 -11.05 13.61 17.82
C VAL A 127 -10.51 14.76 18.66
N SER A 128 -10.38 14.54 19.97
CA SER A 128 -9.91 15.58 20.88
C SER A 128 -8.38 15.83 20.71
N GLU A 129 -7.94 17.04 21.03
CA GLU A 129 -6.51 17.37 21.05
C GLU A 129 -5.76 16.55 22.12
N VAL A 130 -6.44 16.12 23.17
CA VAL A 130 -5.88 15.26 24.22
C VAL A 130 -5.57 13.89 23.65
N ASP A 131 -6.50 13.27 22.89
CA ASP A 131 -6.29 11.97 22.27
C ASP A 131 -5.14 12.02 21.24
N ILE A 132 -5.04 13.12 20.48
CA ILE A 132 -3.94 13.36 19.55
C ILE A 132 -2.61 13.43 20.31
N GLY A 133 -2.57 14.17 21.43
CA GLY A 133 -1.39 14.25 22.28
C GLY A 133 -0.97 12.89 22.85
N ILE A 134 -1.93 12.14 23.37
CA ILE A 134 -1.69 10.78 23.89
C ILE A 134 -1.13 9.88 22.80
N TYR A 135 -1.77 9.88 21.60
CA TYR A 135 -1.31 9.07 20.47
C TYR A 135 0.12 9.44 20.06
N TYR A 136 0.43 10.74 19.95
CA TYR A 136 1.75 11.22 19.58
C TYR A 136 2.83 10.74 20.56
N HIS A 137 2.61 10.87 21.86
CA HIS A 137 3.56 10.43 22.87
C HIS A 137 3.67 8.92 22.97
N ALA A 138 2.56 8.20 22.87
CA ALA A 138 2.54 6.72 22.89
C ALA A 138 3.24 6.10 21.67
N HIS A 139 3.33 6.84 20.58
CA HIS A 139 3.94 6.38 19.32
C HIS A 139 5.07 7.30 18.85
N PHE A 140 5.80 7.90 19.81
CA PHE A 140 6.82 8.92 19.53
C PHE A 140 7.84 8.48 18.49
N ASP A 141 8.25 7.21 18.53
CA ASP A 141 9.22 6.64 17.59
C ASP A 141 8.76 6.73 16.12
N LYS A 142 7.45 6.67 15.85
CA LYS A 142 6.89 6.78 14.49
C LYS A 142 7.03 8.19 13.92
N PHE A 143 7.26 9.18 14.76
CA PHE A 143 7.45 10.59 14.38
C PHE A 143 8.91 11.00 14.28
N GLN A 144 9.83 10.09 14.57
CA GLN A 144 11.25 10.29 14.33
C GLN A 144 11.57 10.09 12.85
N GLN A 145 12.12 11.09 12.23
CA GLN A 145 12.59 11.05 10.86
C GLN A 145 14.11 10.82 10.90
N PRO A 146 14.61 9.71 10.38
CA PRO A 146 16.04 9.47 10.30
C PRO A 146 16.70 10.45 9.33
N GLU A 147 18.03 10.56 9.42
CA GLU A 147 18.83 11.29 8.43
C GLU A 147 18.51 10.82 7.02
N ARG A 148 18.35 11.79 6.11
CA ARG A 148 18.17 11.55 4.67
C ARG A 148 19.20 12.33 3.87
N ARG A 149 19.61 11.78 2.73
CA ARG A 149 20.57 12.40 1.84
C ARG A 149 20.00 12.50 0.43
N ASP A 150 20.06 13.68 -0.19
CA ASP A 150 19.73 13.84 -1.61
C ASP A 150 20.91 13.33 -2.44
N ALA A 151 20.76 12.11 -2.92
CA ALA A 151 21.81 11.32 -3.54
C ALA A 151 21.74 11.35 -5.05
N TYR A 152 22.90 11.36 -5.67
CA TYR A 152 23.10 11.21 -7.11
C TYR A 152 24.16 10.15 -7.35
N HIS A 153 24.08 9.43 -8.46
CA HIS A 153 25.13 8.50 -8.86
C HIS A 153 25.33 8.44 -10.38
N ILE A 154 26.50 8.01 -10.77
CA ILE A 154 26.84 7.59 -12.13
C ILE A 154 27.22 6.13 -12.04
N LEU A 155 26.64 5.29 -12.88
CA LEU A 155 26.94 3.86 -12.99
C LEU A 155 27.58 3.57 -14.34
N ILE A 156 28.68 2.84 -14.33
CA ILE A 156 29.21 2.09 -15.47
C ILE A 156 29.07 0.61 -15.12
N SER A 157 28.22 -0.10 -15.82
CA SER A 157 27.93 -1.51 -15.55
C SER A 157 29.12 -2.40 -15.96
N ILE A 158 29.29 -3.52 -15.28
CA ILE A 158 30.19 -4.59 -15.66
C ILE A 158 29.38 -5.63 -16.42
N ASN A 159 29.76 -5.87 -17.68
CA ASN A 159 29.15 -6.91 -18.51
C ASN A 159 30.21 -7.44 -19.47
N GLU A 160 30.67 -8.66 -19.25
CA GLU A 160 31.74 -9.29 -20.05
C GLU A 160 31.30 -9.65 -21.47
N ASP A 161 30.00 -9.66 -21.78
CA ASP A 161 29.48 -9.86 -23.14
C ASP A 161 29.75 -8.63 -24.05
N PHE A 162 30.01 -7.48 -23.42
CA PHE A 162 30.33 -6.23 -24.16
C PHE A 162 31.76 -5.78 -23.85
N PRO A 163 32.66 -5.76 -24.84
CA PRO A 163 34.06 -5.41 -24.64
C PRO A 163 34.29 -4.05 -23.94
N GLU A 164 33.43 -3.06 -24.20
CA GLU A 164 33.45 -1.72 -23.60
C GLU A 164 33.02 -1.70 -22.15
N ASN A 165 32.33 -2.76 -21.69
CA ASN A 165 31.82 -2.93 -20.31
C ASN A 165 32.54 -4.07 -19.59
N SER A 166 33.60 -4.64 -20.16
CA SER A 166 34.47 -5.55 -19.42
C SER A 166 35.01 -4.83 -18.16
N ARG A 167 35.20 -5.57 -17.08
CA ARG A 167 35.60 -4.99 -15.78
C ARG A 167 36.77 -3.99 -15.88
N PRO A 168 37.89 -4.24 -16.60
CA PRO A 168 38.98 -3.27 -16.76
C PRO A 168 38.54 -1.98 -17.47
N LYS A 169 37.73 -2.11 -18.53
CA LYS A 169 37.24 -0.97 -19.29
C LYS A 169 36.21 -0.14 -18.51
N ALA A 170 35.29 -0.78 -17.84
CA ALA A 170 34.35 -0.11 -16.96
C ALA A 170 35.05 0.68 -15.85
N LEU A 171 36.10 0.10 -15.25
CA LEU A 171 36.91 0.80 -14.25
C LEU A 171 37.67 1.99 -14.85
N GLU A 172 38.26 1.86 -16.03
CA GLU A 172 38.93 2.96 -16.73
C GLU A 172 37.97 4.12 -17.02
N ARG A 173 36.78 3.81 -17.52
CA ARG A 173 35.73 4.80 -17.84
C ARG A 173 35.24 5.53 -16.59
N ILE A 174 34.93 4.82 -15.51
CA ILE A 174 34.44 5.47 -14.28
C ILE A 174 35.54 6.27 -13.57
N ALA A 175 36.78 5.82 -13.60
CA ALA A 175 37.92 6.55 -13.04
C ALA A 175 38.16 7.88 -13.79
N ALA A 176 38.07 7.88 -15.10
CA ALA A 176 38.17 9.11 -15.92
C ALA A 176 37.03 10.10 -15.61
N ILE A 177 35.83 9.59 -15.35
CA ILE A 177 34.67 10.40 -14.93
C ILE A 177 34.92 10.98 -13.53
N ALA A 178 35.37 10.15 -12.57
CA ALA A 178 35.69 10.58 -11.21
C ALA A 178 36.76 11.68 -11.19
N GLU A 179 37.82 11.54 -12.01
CA GLU A 179 38.86 12.56 -12.12
C GLU A 179 38.34 13.90 -12.65
N LYS A 180 37.49 13.86 -13.70
CA LYS A 180 36.82 15.07 -14.21
C LYS A 180 35.95 15.74 -13.19
N LEU A 181 35.17 14.94 -12.44
CA LEU A 181 34.30 15.43 -11.38
C LEU A 181 35.09 16.01 -10.20
N GLY A 182 36.25 15.45 -9.87
CA GLY A 182 37.16 16.04 -8.86
C GLY A 182 37.59 17.47 -9.19
N ARG A 183 37.73 17.78 -10.49
CA ARG A 183 38.07 19.13 -10.96
C ARG A 183 36.84 20.01 -11.21
N LYS A 184 35.71 19.43 -11.61
CA LYS A 184 34.49 20.15 -12.03
C LYS A 184 33.22 19.45 -11.49
N PRO A 185 32.96 19.51 -10.18
CA PRO A 185 31.81 18.81 -9.59
C PRO A 185 30.46 19.22 -10.16
N TRP A 186 30.33 20.47 -10.63
CA TRP A 186 29.10 20.99 -11.23
C TRP A 186 28.69 20.31 -12.55
N GLN A 187 29.62 19.60 -13.20
CA GLN A 187 29.32 18.84 -14.41
C GLN A 187 28.70 17.46 -14.13
N PHE A 188 28.40 17.12 -12.88
CA PHE A 188 27.88 15.81 -12.50
C PHE A 188 26.66 15.40 -13.33
N GLY A 189 25.67 16.29 -13.43
CA GLY A 189 24.44 16.02 -14.18
C GLY A 189 24.68 15.76 -15.65
N GLU A 190 25.58 16.55 -16.30
CA GLU A 190 25.94 16.38 -17.70
C GLU A 190 26.68 15.05 -17.94
N LEU A 191 27.64 14.73 -17.07
CA LEU A 191 28.39 13.47 -17.17
C LEU A 191 27.50 12.26 -16.88
N ALA A 192 26.56 12.38 -15.95
CA ALA A 192 25.56 11.35 -15.70
C ALA A 192 24.69 11.09 -16.93
N GLN A 193 24.15 12.14 -17.57
CA GLN A 193 23.32 12.01 -18.78
C GLN A 193 24.10 11.38 -19.95
N ARG A 194 25.39 11.68 -20.05
CA ARG A 194 26.22 11.23 -21.17
C ARG A 194 26.78 9.82 -21.00
N HIS A 195 27.07 9.43 -19.77
CA HIS A 195 27.87 8.23 -19.51
C HIS A 195 27.21 7.21 -18.58
N SER A 196 26.26 7.60 -17.74
CA SER A 196 25.66 6.67 -16.80
C SER A 196 24.73 5.69 -17.49
N GLU A 197 24.89 4.43 -17.16
CA GLU A 197 24.08 3.31 -17.68
C GLU A 197 22.89 3.00 -16.77
N CYS A 198 22.62 3.82 -15.74
CA CYS A 198 21.43 3.75 -14.90
C CYS A 198 20.30 4.59 -15.51
N PRO A 199 19.03 4.17 -15.42
CA PRO A 199 17.87 4.99 -15.83
C PRO A 199 17.82 6.38 -15.18
N THR A 200 18.46 6.57 -14.02
CA THR A 200 18.58 7.88 -13.37
C THR A 200 19.39 8.89 -14.21
N ALA A 201 20.17 8.46 -15.19
CA ALA A 201 20.92 9.30 -16.13
C ALA A 201 20.04 10.39 -16.75
N MET A 202 18.80 10.06 -17.14
CA MET A 202 17.83 10.99 -17.72
C MET A 202 17.50 12.17 -16.79
N ARG A 203 17.72 12.02 -15.49
CA ARG A 203 17.53 13.04 -14.44
C ARG A 203 18.86 13.52 -13.86
N GLY A 204 19.93 13.47 -14.66
CA GLY A 204 21.28 13.88 -14.23
C GLY A 204 21.86 13.01 -13.11
N GLY A 205 21.48 11.72 -13.06
CA GLY A 205 21.94 10.76 -12.07
C GLY A 205 21.22 10.85 -10.71
N ARG A 206 20.14 11.64 -10.58
CA ARG A 206 19.46 11.85 -9.31
C ARG A 206 18.70 10.59 -8.86
N ILE A 207 19.07 10.05 -7.69
CA ILE A 207 18.33 9.00 -6.98
C ILE A 207 17.20 9.65 -6.17
N GLY A 208 17.49 10.75 -5.48
CA GLY A 208 16.58 11.48 -4.59
C GLY A 208 16.98 11.35 -3.13
N LEU A 209 16.02 11.69 -2.23
CA LEU A 209 16.21 11.61 -0.78
C LEU A 209 16.15 10.14 -0.33
N VAL A 210 17.26 9.63 0.18
CA VAL A 210 17.40 8.26 0.67
C VAL A 210 17.78 8.22 2.15
N ARG A 211 17.33 7.19 2.83
CA ARG A 211 17.73 6.84 4.20
C ARG A 211 18.81 5.76 4.16
N ARG A 212 19.55 5.63 5.23
CA ARG A 212 20.51 4.52 5.40
C ARG A 212 19.81 3.16 5.21
N GLY A 213 20.47 2.27 4.46
CA GLY A 213 19.96 0.92 4.15
C GLY A 213 19.01 0.84 2.95
N GLN A 214 18.82 1.90 2.17
CA GLN A 214 17.96 1.89 0.98
C GLN A 214 18.72 1.64 -0.33
N LEU A 215 20.05 1.70 -0.31
CA LEU A 215 20.90 1.49 -1.47
C LEU A 215 21.71 0.20 -1.32
N TYR A 216 22.44 -0.18 -2.37
CA TYR A 216 23.45 -1.24 -2.27
C TYR A 216 24.42 -0.93 -1.13
N PRO A 217 24.83 -1.91 -0.31
CA PRO A 217 25.62 -1.66 0.91
C PRO A 217 26.85 -0.80 0.69
N ALA A 218 27.60 -1.02 -0.41
CA ALA A 218 28.79 -0.25 -0.72
C ALA A 218 28.47 1.22 -1.07
N ILE A 219 27.38 1.46 -1.82
CA ILE A 219 26.91 2.81 -2.17
C ILE A 219 26.37 3.51 -0.93
N ASP A 220 25.61 2.79 -0.10
CA ASP A 220 25.05 3.31 1.15
C ASP A 220 26.16 3.75 2.10
N ALA A 221 27.16 2.90 2.34
CA ALA A 221 28.32 3.25 3.14
C ALA A 221 29.04 4.50 2.61
N ALA A 222 29.37 4.50 1.31
CA ALA A 222 30.06 5.62 0.69
C ALA A 222 29.23 6.91 0.78
N LEU A 223 27.92 6.86 0.48
CA LEU A 223 27.04 8.03 0.53
C LEU A 223 26.99 8.63 1.95
N PHE A 224 26.85 7.77 2.97
CA PHE A 224 26.66 8.24 4.35
C PHE A 224 27.96 8.68 5.05
N ASP A 225 29.11 8.54 4.41
CA ASP A 225 30.39 9.13 4.84
C ASP A 225 30.67 10.51 4.20
N LEU A 226 29.91 10.89 3.13
CA LEU A 226 30.11 12.16 2.45
C LEU A 226 29.51 13.33 3.25
N GLN A 227 30.14 14.49 3.11
CA GLN A 227 29.54 15.77 3.51
C GLN A 227 28.69 16.36 2.36
N PRO A 228 27.78 17.33 2.62
CA PRO A 228 27.07 18.01 1.58
C PRO A 228 27.99 18.60 0.51
N GLY A 229 27.68 18.35 -0.75
CA GLY A 229 28.48 18.81 -1.90
C GLY A 229 29.70 17.92 -2.21
N GLN A 230 29.90 16.82 -1.49
CA GLN A 230 31.03 15.93 -1.73
C GLN A 230 30.69 14.78 -2.67
N LEU A 231 31.73 14.32 -3.36
CA LEU A 231 31.76 13.14 -4.23
C LEU A 231 32.48 11.99 -3.54
N SER A 232 32.05 10.76 -3.80
CA SER A 232 32.81 9.57 -3.41
C SER A 232 34.00 9.35 -4.35
N GLY A 233 34.93 8.48 -3.96
CA GLY A 233 35.77 7.77 -4.90
C GLY A 233 34.94 6.81 -5.78
N VAL A 234 35.62 5.97 -6.58
CA VAL A 234 34.97 4.89 -7.30
C VAL A 234 34.53 3.82 -6.29
N VAL A 235 33.23 3.48 -6.32
CA VAL A 235 32.59 2.46 -5.48
C VAL A 235 32.21 1.28 -6.36
N GLU A 236 32.58 0.08 -5.97
CA GLU A 236 32.23 -1.14 -6.69
C GLU A 236 31.00 -1.81 -6.06
N THR A 237 30.11 -2.34 -6.92
CA THR A 237 28.99 -3.20 -6.54
C THR A 237 28.93 -4.40 -7.49
N GLU A 238 28.01 -5.32 -7.24
CA GLU A 238 27.79 -6.49 -8.11
C GLU A 238 27.42 -6.11 -9.56
N ILE A 239 26.81 -4.94 -9.76
CA ILE A 239 26.34 -4.49 -11.09
C ILE A 239 27.33 -3.60 -11.83
N GLY A 240 28.39 -3.11 -11.16
CA GLY A 240 29.37 -2.23 -11.80
C GLY A 240 30.03 -1.24 -10.85
N PHE A 241 30.64 -0.23 -11.44
CA PHE A 241 31.34 0.84 -10.73
C PHE A 241 30.50 2.11 -10.69
N HIS A 242 30.57 2.79 -9.55
CA HIS A 242 29.77 3.98 -9.27
C HIS A 242 30.66 5.15 -8.82
N VAL A 243 30.19 6.37 -9.11
CA VAL A 243 30.58 7.58 -8.40
C VAL A 243 29.32 8.17 -7.79
N VAL A 244 29.34 8.43 -6.49
CA VAL A 244 28.20 8.93 -5.72
C VAL A 244 28.43 10.38 -5.35
N PHE A 245 27.37 11.17 -5.36
CA PHE A 245 27.38 12.57 -4.94
C PHE A 245 26.30 12.83 -3.92
N CYS A 246 26.69 13.38 -2.77
CA CYS A 246 25.77 13.84 -1.73
C CYS A 246 25.47 15.33 -1.93
N LYS A 247 24.28 15.66 -2.43
CA LYS A 247 23.92 17.07 -2.66
C LYS A 247 23.60 17.81 -1.37
N THR A 248 22.72 17.23 -0.55
CA THR A 248 22.30 17.80 0.73
C THR A 248 22.07 16.69 1.75
N ILE A 249 22.22 17.04 3.02
CA ILE A 249 21.88 16.19 4.16
C ILE A 249 20.70 16.82 4.89
N GLU A 250 19.64 16.07 5.07
CA GLU A 250 18.56 16.41 5.98
C GLU A 250 18.83 15.69 7.32
N PRO A 251 19.16 16.42 8.37
CA PRO A 251 19.51 15.80 9.66
C PRO A 251 18.28 15.07 10.23
N PRO A 252 18.52 14.07 11.10
CA PRO A 252 17.43 13.42 11.81
C PRO A 252 16.66 14.46 12.62
N HIS A 253 15.35 14.38 12.59
CA HIS A 253 14.48 15.28 13.33
C HIS A 253 13.19 14.60 13.74
N THR A 254 12.57 15.11 14.79
CA THR A 254 11.25 14.67 15.19
C THR A 254 10.17 15.55 14.55
N LEU A 255 9.22 14.94 13.89
CA LEU A 255 8.05 15.67 13.38
C LEU A 255 7.28 16.22 14.58
N SER A 256 7.16 17.55 14.67
CA SER A 256 6.47 18.17 15.80
C SER A 256 4.99 17.77 15.88
N LEU A 257 4.43 17.76 17.08
CA LEU A 257 3.00 17.45 17.31
C LEU A 257 2.10 18.25 16.35
N LYS A 258 2.35 19.54 16.20
CA LYS A 258 1.58 20.41 15.29
C LYS A 258 1.57 19.89 13.83
N LYS A 259 2.72 19.41 13.34
CA LYS A 259 2.83 18.84 11.98
C LYS A 259 2.22 17.45 11.87
N ALA A 260 2.26 16.67 12.95
CA ALA A 260 1.70 15.32 13.01
C ALA A 260 0.18 15.31 13.23
N THR A 261 -0.39 16.37 13.85
CA THR A 261 -1.81 16.48 14.21
C THR A 261 -2.78 16.08 13.10
N PRO A 262 -2.69 16.56 11.85
CA PRO A 262 -3.65 16.20 10.80
C PRO A 262 -3.63 14.70 10.50
N HIS A 263 -2.44 14.10 10.46
CA HIS A 263 -2.27 12.68 10.21
C HIS A 263 -2.80 11.82 11.35
N ILE A 264 -2.48 12.19 12.61
CA ILE A 264 -2.97 11.50 13.80
C ILE A 264 -4.49 11.57 13.88
N ARG A 265 -5.06 12.75 13.62
CA ARG A 265 -6.51 12.97 13.62
C ARG A 265 -7.21 12.02 12.64
N ASN A 266 -6.67 11.86 11.43
CA ASN A 266 -7.22 10.93 10.44
C ASN A 266 -7.15 9.47 10.92
N ILE A 267 -6.01 9.05 11.51
CA ILE A 267 -5.85 7.70 12.05
C ILE A 267 -6.87 7.43 13.16
N LEU A 268 -7.02 8.36 14.11
CA LEU A 268 -7.94 8.20 15.23
C LEU A 268 -9.39 8.24 14.76
N ALA A 269 -9.72 9.13 13.84
CA ALA A 269 -11.07 9.21 13.27
C ALA A 269 -11.45 7.91 12.56
N GLU A 270 -10.53 7.31 11.78
CA GLU A 270 -10.80 6.04 11.11
C GLU A 270 -10.99 4.89 12.11
N ARG A 271 -10.18 4.80 13.16
CA ARG A 271 -10.38 3.81 14.23
C ARG A 271 -11.73 3.93 14.92
N ILE A 272 -12.20 5.17 15.12
CA ILE A 272 -13.53 5.41 15.71
C ILE A 272 -14.62 4.93 14.75
N ARG A 273 -14.52 5.25 13.44
CA ARG A 273 -15.48 4.77 12.43
C ARG A 273 -15.50 3.25 12.36
N GLU A 274 -14.33 2.60 12.26
CA GLU A 274 -14.25 1.14 12.26
C GLU A 274 -14.89 0.51 13.50
N SER A 275 -14.66 1.08 14.67
CA SER A 275 -15.25 0.59 15.91
C SER A 275 -16.76 0.76 15.92
N ARG A 276 -17.27 1.90 15.44
CA ARG A 276 -18.71 2.16 15.29
C ARG A 276 -19.35 1.20 14.28
N ARG A 277 -18.73 0.99 13.12
CA ARG A 277 -19.18 0.02 12.10
C ARG A 277 -19.30 -1.39 12.71
N ARG A 278 -18.26 -1.84 13.44
CA ARG A 278 -18.27 -3.15 14.09
C ARG A 278 -19.41 -3.29 15.10
N LEU A 279 -19.61 -2.29 15.94
CA LEU A 279 -20.72 -2.29 16.93
C LEU A 279 -22.07 -2.25 16.24
N TRP A 280 -22.22 -1.45 15.19
CA TRP A 280 -23.45 -1.39 14.41
C TRP A 280 -23.76 -2.73 13.72
N ILE A 281 -22.77 -3.35 13.07
CA ILE A 281 -22.91 -4.67 12.45
C ILE A 281 -23.25 -5.73 13.51
N ALA A 282 -22.58 -5.72 14.67
CA ALA A 282 -22.90 -6.64 15.77
C ALA A 282 -24.36 -6.49 16.23
N GLY A 283 -24.89 -5.28 16.23
CA GLY A 283 -26.30 -5.02 16.54
C GLY A 283 -27.30 -5.55 15.49
N LEU A 284 -26.84 -5.85 14.27
CA LEU A 284 -27.65 -6.50 13.22
C LEU A 284 -27.72 -8.03 13.38
N MET A 285 -26.81 -8.64 14.15
CA MET A 285 -26.74 -10.09 14.30
C MET A 285 -27.88 -10.62 15.19
N PRO A 286 -28.69 -11.57 14.73
CA PRO A 286 -29.76 -12.15 15.56
C PRO A 286 -29.14 -12.99 16.67
N GLY A 287 -29.38 -12.63 17.92
CA GLY A 287 -29.05 -13.44 19.11
C GLY A 287 -27.98 -12.89 20.05
N GLU A 288 -27.26 -11.83 19.71
CA GLU A 288 -26.41 -11.11 20.65
C GLU A 288 -27.17 -9.90 21.20
N SER A 289 -27.93 -10.15 22.28
CA SER A 289 -28.59 -9.09 23.04
C SER A 289 -27.53 -8.13 23.57
N THR A 290 -27.59 -6.93 23.10
CA THR A 290 -26.88 -5.72 23.47
C THR A 290 -26.50 -5.64 24.95
N LEU A 291 -25.30 -6.08 25.30
CA LEU A 291 -24.54 -5.42 26.34
C LEU A 291 -23.72 -4.33 25.67
N VAL A 292 -24.30 -3.15 25.54
CA VAL A 292 -23.54 -1.92 25.33
C VAL A 292 -22.65 -1.78 26.56
N PRO A 293 -21.34 -1.98 26.51
CA PRO A 293 -20.52 -1.59 27.65
C PRO A 293 -20.60 -0.07 27.71
N ALA A 294 -21.20 0.43 28.81
CA ALA A 294 -21.05 1.82 29.19
C ALA A 294 -19.58 2.22 29.03
N ARG A 295 -19.36 3.44 28.49
CA ARG A 295 -18.07 4.09 28.35
C ARG A 295 -17.08 3.57 29.40
N GLN A 296 -16.17 2.68 29.00
CA GLN A 296 -15.00 2.45 29.83
C GLN A 296 -14.13 3.72 29.71
N ALA A 297 -14.29 4.55 30.74
CA ALA A 297 -13.29 5.55 31.04
C ALA A 297 -11.94 4.80 31.18
N TRP A 298 -10.93 5.30 30.52
CA TRP A 298 -9.57 4.82 30.66
C TRP A 298 -9.20 4.80 32.16
N PRO A 299 -8.56 3.74 32.68
CA PRO A 299 -8.08 3.76 34.03
C PRO A 299 -7.07 4.89 34.18
N THR A 300 -7.39 5.88 34.99
CA THR A 300 -6.42 6.82 35.50
C THR A 300 -5.49 6.02 36.41
N GLY A 301 -4.31 5.65 35.83
CA GLY A 301 -3.25 5.02 36.58
C GLY A 301 -2.73 5.96 37.65
N GLY A 302 -2.66 5.47 38.89
CA GLY A 302 -1.90 6.05 39.97
C GLY A 302 -0.40 5.81 39.82
#